data_ef1cb649526091260eca1c362a394ac8
#
_entry.id   ef1cb649526091260eca1c362a394ac8
#
_cell.length_a   1.000
_cell.length_b   1.000
_cell.length_c   1.000
_cell.angle_alpha   90.00
_cell.angle_beta   90.00
_cell.angle_gamma   90.00
#
_symmetry.space_group_name_H-M   'P 1'
#
loop_
_entity.id
_entity.type
_entity.pdbx_description
1 polymer ?
#
loop_
_entity_poly.entity_id
_entity_poly.type
_entity_poly.pdbx_seq_one_letter_code
_entity_poly.pdbx_strand_id
1 'polypeptide(L)'
;MKPFRLAALSLALLTAFSLTGCDDSGTPQASAPAPAADSNPGATAKPDRAQLAALAEKSQGKALTLLDASEVQLDGAATLVLTFSVPLQPDQDFSRSVHLVDKKSGKVDGAWELAPNLKELRLRHLEPKRELIVSVDPTLVALN
;
A
#
# COMPACT_ATOMS: atom_id res chain seq x y z
N MET A 1 10.24 30.17 30.08
CA MET A 1 9.91 28.99 30.90
C MET A 1 8.44 29.08 31.29
N LYS A 2 7.56 28.31 30.67
CA LYS A 2 6.14 28.15 31.05
C LYS A 2 5.80 26.65 31.07
N PRO A 3 5.34 26.09 32.19
CA PRO A 3 4.96 24.69 32.28
C PRO A 3 3.54 24.48 31.72
N PHE A 4 3.39 23.60 30.80
CA PHE A 4 2.07 23.11 30.35
C PHE A 4 1.59 21.99 31.27
N ARG A 5 0.44 22.20 31.87
CA ARG A 5 -0.24 21.27 32.79
C ARG A 5 -0.96 20.20 31.97
N LEU A 6 -0.71 18.93 32.33
CA LEU A 6 -1.50 17.79 31.92
C LEU A 6 -2.91 17.87 32.50
N ALA A 7 -3.93 17.71 31.68
CA ALA A 7 -5.28 17.37 32.10
C ALA A 7 -5.58 15.94 31.64
N ALA A 8 -5.65 15.04 32.62
CA ALA A 8 -6.17 13.70 32.46
C ALA A 8 -7.70 13.78 32.38
N LEU A 9 -8.28 13.18 31.36
CA LEU A 9 -9.72 12.88 31.33
C LEU A 9 -9.90 11.38 31.06
N SER A 10 -10.14 10.66 32.14
CA SER A 10 -10.66 9.28 32.13
C SER A 10 -12.14 9.32 31.79
N LEU A 11 -12.56 8.56 30.78
CA LEU A 11 -13.97 8.22 30.61
C LEU A 11 -14.09 6.73 30.30
N ALA A 12 -14.42 5.97 31.33
CA ALA A 12 -14.83 4.59 31.26
C ALA A 12 -16.29 4.52 30.76
N LEU A 13 -16.53 3.73 29.72
CA LEU A 13 -17.89 3.32 29.36
C LEU A 13 -17.94 1.81 29.17
N LEU A 14 -18.40 1.11 30.19
CA LEU A 14 -18.87 -0.27 30.16
C LEU A 14 -20.20 -0.31 29.40
N THR A 15 -20.32 -1.13 28.37
CA THR A 15 -21.60 -1.64 27.91
C THR A 15 -21.52 -3.14 27.72
N ALA A 16 -22.16 -3.84 28.63
CA ALA A 16 -22.50 -5.26 28.57
C ALA A 16 -23.61 -5.45 27.52
N PHE A 17 -23.43 -6.38 26.58
CA PHE A 17 -24.54 -6.89 25.76
C PHE A 17 -24.71 -8.38 26.03
N SER A 18 -25.91 -8.69 26.48
CA SER A 18 -26.43 -9.98 26.90
C SER A 18 -26.70 -10.91 25.72
N LEU A 19 -26.39 -12.19 25.94
CA LEU A 19 -26.85 -13.33 25.12
C LEU A 19 -28.33 -13.59 25.38
N THR A 20 -29.10 -13.82 24.34
CA THR A 20 -30.29 -14.67 24.26
C THR A 20 -30.52 -14.91 22.75
N GLY A 21 -30.89 -16.05 22.26
CA GLY A 21 -31.36 -17.32 22.72
C GLY A 21 -31.51 -18.25 21.54
N CYS A 22 -31.57 -19.54 21.85
CA CYS A 22 -31.73 -20.67 20.93
C CYS A 22 -33.14 -20.83 20.40
N ASP A 23 -33.19 -21.78 19.48
CA ASP A 23 -34.33 -22.61 18.99
C ASP A 23 -35.05 -22.07 17.74
N ASP A 24 -35.37 -22.89 16.77
CA ASP A 24 -35.84 -24.25 16.66
C ASP A 24 -35.84 -24.72 15.18
N SER A 25 -35.87 -26.02 15.08
CA SER A 25 -36.01 -26.92 13.94
C SER A 25 -36.89 -26.52 12.76
N GLY A 26 -36.39 -26.79 11.54
CA GLY A 26 -37.20 -26.77 10.32
C GLY A 26 -36.45 -27.26 9.11
N THR A 27 -36.72 -28.50 8.70
CA THR A 27 -36.15 -29.31 7.61
C THR A 27 -36.44 -28.76 6.18
N PRO A 28 -35.96 -29.42 5.12
CA PRO A 28 -35.00 -28.83 4.18
C PRO A 28 -35.68 -28.42 2.88
N GLN A 29 -35.29 -27.31 2.31
CA GLN A 29 -35.61 -26.97 0.93
C GLN A 29 -34.34 -26.68 0.15
N ALA A 30 -34.06 -27.55 -0.76
CA ALA A 30 -33.02 -27.40 -1.76
C ALA A 30 -33.29 -26.18 -2.61
N SER A 31 -32.38 -25.20 -2.53
CA SER A 31 -32.26 -24.13 -3.52
C SER A 31 -30.81 -23.90 -3.77
N ALA A 32 -30.45 -23.88 -5.03
CA ALA A 32 -29.12 -23.79 -5.59
C ALA A 32 -28.24 -22.70 -4.99
N PRO A 33 -26.94 -22.93 -4.83
CA PRO A 33 -26.02 -21.91 -4.37
C PRO A 33 -25.81 -20.88 -5.46
N ALA A 34 -26.22 -19.65 -5.20
CA ALA A 34 -25.68 -18.50 -5.89
C ALA A 34 -24.18 -18.40 -5.56
N PRO A 35 -23.31 -18.09 -6.50
CA PRO A 35 -21.91 -17.89 -6.20
C PRO A 35 -21.77 -16.67 -5.30
N ALA A 36 -21.45 -16.91 -4.03
CA ALA A 36 -20.99 -15.87 -3.15
C ALA A 36 -19.70 -15.31 -3.74
N ALA A 37 -19.76 -14.06 -4.16
CA ALA A 37 -18.58 -13.29 -4.47
C ALA A 37 -17.81 -13.09 -3.14
N ASP A 38 -16.83 -13.92 -2.91
CA ASP A 38 -15.81 -13.70 -1.89
C ASP A 38 -15.01 -12.45 -2.28
N SER A 39 -15.52 -11.31 -1.87
CA SER A 39 -14.77 -10.06 -1.87
C SER A 39 -13.78 -10.11 -0.71
N ASN A 40 -12.68 -10.82 -0.89
CA ASN A 40 -11.54 -10.72 0.00
C ASN A 40 -10.73 -9.48 -0.40
N PRO A 41 -10.74 -8.38 0.36
CA PRO A 41 -10.04 -7.14 0.01
C PRO A 41 -8.52 -7.20 0.24
N GLY A 42 -7.96 -8.37 0.46
CA GLY A 42 -6.54 -8.57 0.80
C GLY A 42 -5.69 -9.29 -0.25
N ALA A 43 -6.25 -9.74 -1.37
CA ALA A 43 -5.45 -10.30 -2.44
C ALA A 43 -4.95 -9.17 -3.35
N THR A 44 -3.68 -8.86 -3.30
CA THR A 44 -2.95 -8.07 -4.30
C THR A 44 -2.98 -8.82 -5.63
N ALA A 45 -4.12 -8.80 -6.31
CA ALA A 45 -4.26 -9.40 -7.62
C ALA A 45 -3.33 -8.63 -8.58
N LYS A 46 -2.34 -9.33 -9.12
CA LYS A 46 -1.50 -8.80 -10.21
C LYS A 46 -2.44 -8.33 -11.33
N PRO A 47 -2.31 -7.09 -11.84
CA PRO A 47 -3.19 -6.59 -12.87
C PRO A 47 -3.14 -7.49 -14.10
N ASP A 48 -4.30 -7.76 -14.68
CA ASP A 48 -4.39 -8.58 -15.88
C ASP A 48 -3.90 -7.80 -17.12
N ARG A 49 -3.69 -8.53 -18.21
CA ARG A 49 -3.17 -7.97 -19.46
C ARG A 49 -4.07 -6.88 -20.05
N ALA A 50 -5.39 -7.00 -19.90
CA ALA A 50 -6.33 -6.02 -20.41
C ALA A 50 -6.27 -4.72 -19.59
N GLN A 51 -6.13 -4.82 -18.27
CA GLN A 51 -5.93 -3.67 -17.39
C GLN A 51 -4.61 -2.95 -17.68
N LEU A 52 -3.52 -3.69 -17.93
CA LEU A 52 -2.24 -3.12 -18.31
C LEU A 52 -2.35 -2.34 -19.63
N ALA A 53 -3.01 -2.89 -20.66
CA ALA A 53 -3.20 -2.22 -21.93
C ALA A 53 -3.99 -0.91 -21.79
N ALA A 54 -5.09 -0.93 -21.03
CA ALA A 54 -5.90 0.26 -20.78
C ALA A 54 -5.14 1.36 -20.01
N LEU A 55 -4.26 0.96 -19.09
CA LEU A 55 -3.41 1.91 -18.35
C LEU A 55 -2.32 2.49 -19.25
N ALA A 56 -1.73 1.68 -20.13
CA ALA A 56 -0.74 2.12 -21.11
C ALA A 56 -1.33 3.19 -22.05
N GLU A 57 -2.51 2.94 -22.62
CA GLU A 57 -3.21 3.90 -23.48
C GLU A 57 -3.45 5.25 -22.77
N LYS A 58 -3.92 5.22 -21.51
CA LYS A 58 -4.15 6.43 -20.71
C LYS A 58 -2.87 7.20 -20.38
N SER A 59 -1.75 6.54 -20.39
CA SER A 59 -0.43 7.09 -20.04
C SER A 59 0.40 7.50 -21.25
N GLN A 60 -0.05 7.15 -22.44
CA GLN A 60 0.65 7.40 -23.69
C GLN A 60 1.02 8.87 -23.87
N GLY A 61 2.26 9.15 -24.17
CA GLY A 61 2.78 10.50 -24.36
C GLY A 61 2.99 11.32 -23.08
N LYS A 62 2.73 10.75 -21.89
CA LYS A 62 2.98 11.44 -20.62
C LYS A 62 4.37 11.11 -20.10
N ALA A 63 5.07 12.15 -19.62
CA ALA A 63 6.39 11.98 -19.02
C ALA A 63 6.28 11.27 -17.64
N LEU A 64 7.21 10.35 -17.39
CA LEU A 64 7.40 9.75 -16.07
C LEU A 64 8.09 10.75 -15.15
N THR A 65 7.44 11.12 -14.06
CA THR A 65 8.01 11.99 -13.03
C THR A 65 7.68 11.44 -11.64
N LEU A 66 8.60 11.61 -10.70
CA LEU A 66 8.34 11.37 -9.28
C LEU A 66 7.54 12.55 -8.75
N LEU A 67 6.34 12.29 -8.24
CA LEU A 67 5.44 13.31 -7.70
C LEU A 67 5.60 13.50 -6.20
N ASP A 68 5.80 12.41 -5.47
CA ASP A 68 5.90 12.41 -4.02
C ASP A 68 6.80 11.29 -3.51
N ALA A 69 7.44 11.54 -2.36
CA ALA A 69 8.22 10.57 -1.61
C ALA A 69 7.91 10.76 -0.13
N SER A 70 7.13 9.87 0.44
CA SER A 70 6.66 9.98 1.82
C SER A 70 6.88 8.69 2.62
N GLU A 71 7.12 8.84 3.91
CA GLU A 71 7.18 7.73 4.85
C GLU A 71 5.79 7.55 5.49
N VAL A 72 5.23 6.35 5.37
CA VAL A 72 3.94 5.98 5.92
C VAL A 72 4.06 4.70 6.74
N GLN A 73 3.10 4.46 7.61
CA GLN A 73 2.98 3.18 8.31
C GLN A 73 2.01 2.27 7.55
N LEU A 74 2.51 1.16 7.01
CA LEU A 74 1.70 0.13 6.38
C LEU A 74 1.84 -1.17 7.17
N ASP A 75 0.74 -1.73 7.61
CA ASP A 75 0.69 -2.97 8.40
C ASP A 75 1.61 -2.94 9.64
N GLY A 76 1.73 -1.77 10.27
CA GLY A 76 2.60 -1.55 11.43
C GLY A 76 4.10 -1.39 11.13
N ALA A 77 4.51 -1.42 9.87
CA ALA A 77 5.89 -1.21 9.45
C ALA A 77 6.07 0.17 8.79
N ALA A 78 7.15 0.85 9.13
CA ALA A 78 7.55 2.07 8.42
C ALA A 78 7.90 1.73 6.97
N THR A 79 7.27 2.43 6.04
CA THR A 79 7.35 2.15 4.61
C THR A 79 7.58 3.44 3.85
N LEU A 80 8.60 3.48 3.01
CA LEU A 80 8.77 4.56 2.03
C LEU A 80 7.86 4.30 0.84
N VAL A 81 7.06 5.28 0.49
CA VAL A 81 6.19 5.25 -0.70
C VAL A 81 6.64 6.33 -1.66
N LEU A 82 6.96 5.91 -2.88
CA LEU A 82 7.28 6.79 -4.00
C LEU A 82 6.10 6.80 -4.97
N THR A 83 5.53 7.97 -5.23
CA THR A 83 4.38 8.12 -6.13
C THR A 83 4.79 8.73 -7.45
N PHE A 84 4.43 8.09 -8.55
CA PHE A 84 4.76 8.50 -9.92
C PHE A 84 3.55 9.04 -10.69
N SER A 85 3.81 9.90 -11.67
CA SER A 85 2.81 10.53 -12.53
C SER A 85 2.07 9.54 -13.43
N VAL A 86 2.77 8.51 -13.90
CA VAL A 86 2.25 7.46 -14.79
C VAL A 86 2.54 6.08 -14.20
N PRO A 87 1.78 5.04 -14.59
CA PRO A 87 2.05 3.68 -14.16
C PRO A 87 3.43 3.20 -14.61
N LEU A 88 4.07 2.38 -13.78
CA LEU A 88 5.35 1.75 -14.05
C LEU A 88 5.16 0.39 -14.70
N GLN A 89 6.10 -0.01 -15.53
CA GLN A 89 6.17 -1.37 -16.08
C GLN A 89 6.38 -2.38 -14.94
N PRO A 90 5.50 -3.39 -14.77
CA PRO A 90 5.57 -4.28 -13.60
C PRO A 90 6.72 -5.29 -13.63
N ASP A 91 7.23 -5.64 -14.81
CA ASP A 91 8.22 -6.70 -14.98
C ASP A 91 9.68 -6.18 -15.06
N GLN A 92 9.97 -5.04 -14.41
CA GLN A 92 11.32 -4.47 -14.34
C GLN A 92 11.95 -4.63 -12.96
N ASP A 93 13.27 -4.59 -12.92
CA ASP A 93 14.03 -4.59 -11.66
C ASP A 93 14.17 -3.17 -11.11
N PHE A 94 13.31 -2.82 -10.18
CA PHE A 94 13.28 -1.49 -9.57
C PHE A 94 14.55 -1.14 -8.80
N SER A 95 15.27 -2.13 -8.28
CA SER A 95 16.51 -1.93 -7.51
C SER A 95 17.66 -1.38 -8.37
N ARG A 96 17.56 -1.53 -9.69
CA ARG A 96 18.51 -0.96 -10.63
C ARG A 96 18.24 0.49 -10.98
N SER A 97 16.97 0.89 -10.91
CA SER A 97 16.51 2.20 -11.37
C SER A 97 16.16 3.16 -10.24
N VAL A 98 15.96 2.63 -9.01
CA VAL A 98 15.64 3.45 -7.85
C VAL A 98 16.65 3.19 -6.75
N HIS A 99 17.43 4.21 -6.42
CA HIS A 99 18.49 4.14 -5.42
C HIS A 99 18.11 4.94 -4.19
N LEU A 100 18.33 4.35 -3.04
CA LEU A 100 18.09 4.97 -1.75
C LEU A 100 19.42 5.07 -0.98
N VAL A 101 19.71 6.26 -0.49
CA VAL A 101 20.90 6.54 0.30
C VAL A 101 20.49 7.22 1.60
N ASP A 102 20.88 6.64 2.70
CA ASP A 102 20.82 7.29 4.02
C ASP A 102 22.09 8.13 4.21
N LYS A 103 21.93 9.38 4.63
CA LYS A 103 23.07 10.30 4.82
C LYS A 103 24.08 9.82 5.86
N LYS A 104 23.67 8.96 6.79
CA LYS A 104 24.53 8.48 7.88
C LYS A 104 25.13 7.10 7.57
N SER A 105 24.33 6.18 7.05
CA SER A 105 24.72 4.79 6.85
C SER A 105 25.05 4.43 5.40
N GLY A 106 24.81 5.33 4.45
CA GLY A 106 25.09 5.08 3.04
C GLY A 106 23.96 4.38 2.29
N LYS A 107 24.30 3.52 1.34
CA LYS A 107 23.31 2.83 0.50
C LYS A 107 22.35 1.99 1.33
N VAL A 108 21.06 2.12 1.06
CA VAL A 108 20.01 1.32 1.66
C VAL A 108 19.52 0.32 0.62
N ASP A 109 19.74 -0.95 0.89
CA ASP A 109 19.22 -2.04 0.06
C ASP A 109 17.89 -2.52 0.61
N GLY A 110 16.95 -2.85 -0.28
CA GLY A 110 15.65 -3.37 0.09
C GLY A 110 14.88 -3.86 -1.12
N ALA A 111 13.85 -4.65 -0.88
CA ALA A 111 12.95 -5.12 -1.92
C ALA A 111 11.86 -4.08 -2.20
N TRP A 112 11.83 -3.58 -3.42
CA TRP A 112 10.77 -2.71 -3.89
C TRP A 112 9.54 -3.51 -4.26
N GLU A 113 8.39 -3.08 -3.78
CA GLU A 113 7.08 -3.63 -4.10
C GLU A 113 6.29 -2.62 -4.93
N LEU A 114 5.82 -3.03 -6.10
CA LEU A 114 4.93 -2.20 -6.91
C LEU A 114 3.49 -2.40 -6.43
N ALA A 115 2.83 -1.30 -6.07
CA ALA A 115 1.44 -1.33 -5.64
C ALA A 115 0.48 -1.71 -6.80
N PRO A 116 -0.72 -2.21 -6.52
CA PRO A 116 -1.70 -2.62 -7.55
C PRO A 116 -2.10 -1.49 -8.51
N ASN A 117 -2.00 -0.23 -8.10
CA ASN A 117 -2.25 0.94 -8.95
C ASN A 117 -1.11 1.22 -9.96
N LEU A 118 0.00 0.47 -9.89
CA LEU A 118 1.21 0.58 -10.70
C LEU A 118 1.91 1.95 -10.64
N LYS A 119 1.46 2.86 -9.79
CA LYS A 119 2.01 4.21 -9.65
C LYS A 119 2.80 4.42 -8.37
N GLU A 120 2.75 3.49 -7.45
CA GLU A 120 3.45 3.56 -6.18
C GLU A 120 4.47 2.44 -6.06
N LEU A 121 5.71 2.81 -5.76
CA LEU A 121 6.74 1.89 -5.30
C LEU A 121 6.85 1.98 -3.78
N ARG A 122 6.88 0.85 -3.12
CA ARG A 122 6.93 0.72 -1.67
C ARG A 122 8.19 -0.01 -1.25
N LEU A 123 8.90 0.55 -0.29
CA LEU A 123 10.00 -0.11 0.40
C LEU A 123 9.63 -0.24 1.86
N ARG A 124 9.38 -1.48 2.30
CA ARG A 124 8.94 -1.80 3.67
C ARG A 124 10.12 -1.93 4.63
N HIS A 125 9.82 -1.89 5.93
CA HIS A 125 10.76 -2.13 7.03
C HIS A 125 11.92 -1.13 7.08
N LEU A 126 11.62 0.13 6.83
CA LEU A 126 12.59 1.19 7.06
C LEU A 126 12.82 1.40 8.56
N GLU A 127 14.06 1.66 8.91
CA GLU A 127 14.35 2.17 10.25
C GLU A 127 13.87 3.62 10.37
N PRO A 128 13.10 3.95 11.42
CA PRO A 128 12.55 5.30 11.59
C PRO A 128 13.65 6.35 11.79
N LYS A 129 13.34 7.62 11.45
CA LYS A 129 14.22 8.78 11.62
C LYS A 129 15.50 8.78 10.79
N ARG A 130 15.46 8.24 9.59
CA ARG A 130 16.56 8.36 8.62
C ARG A 130 16.39 9.57 7.73
N GLU A 131 17.50 10.18 7.35
CA GLU A 131 17.53 11.18 6.28
C GLU A 131 17.83 10.48 4.97
N LEU A 132 16.79 10.20 4.20
CA LEU A 132 16.88 9.45 2.96
C LEU A 132 16.98 10.36 1.75
N ILE A 133 17.88 10.04 0.84
CA ILE A 133 17.96 10.63 -0.48
C ILE A 133 17.51 9.59 -1.49
N VAL A 134 16.49 9.92 -2.25
CA VAL A 134 15.96 9.07 -3.33
C VAL A 134 16.52 9.57 -4.65
N SER A 135 17.11 8.67 -5.43
CA SER A 135 17.56 8.94 -6.80
C SER A 135 16.85 7.99 -7.74
N VAL A 136 16.22 8.53 -8.78
CA VAL A 136 15.54 7.75 -9.82
C VAL A 136 16.37 7.86 -11.10
N ASP A 137 16.79 6.72 -11.63
CA ASP A 137 17.55 6.61 -12.86
C ASP A 137 16.63 6.71 -14.08
N PRO A 138 17.08 7.30 -15.20
CA PRO A 138 16.30 7.36 -16.44
C PRO A 138 16.02 6.00 -17.09
N THR A 139 16.61 4.92 -16.59
CA THR A 139 16.31 3.55 -17.00
C THR A 139 14.98 3.02 -16.45
N LEU A 140 14.34 3.74 -15.52
CA LEU A 140 13.02 3.39 -15.02
C LEU A 140 11.99 3.53 -16.14
N VAL A 141 11.28 2.44 -16.44
CA VAL A 141 10.34 2.35 -17.56
C VAL A 141 8.90 2.56 -17.09
N ALA A 142 8.21 3.47 -17.76
CA ALA A 142 6.76 3.65 -17.61
C ALA A 142 6.00 2.64 -18.47
N LEU A 143 4.77 2.34 -18.04
CA LEU A 143 3.80 1.59 -18.83
C LEU A 143 3.04 2.57 -19.76
N ASN A 144 3.56 2.78 -20.97
CA ASN A 144 3.02 3.70 -22.00
C ASN A 144 3.26 3.20 -23.41
#